data_be60c922782ecd5f1741b96fe9746051
#
_entry.id   be60c922782ecd5f1741b96fe9746051
#
_cell.length_a   1.000
_cell.length_b   1.000
_cell.length_c   1.000
_cell.angle_alpha   90.00
_cell.angle_beta   90.00
_cell.angle_gamma   90.00
#
_symmetry.space_group_name_H-M   'P 1'
#
loop_
_entity.id
_entity.type
_entity.pdbx_description
1 polymer ?
#
loop_
_entity_poly.entity_id
_entity_poly.type
_entity_poly.pdbx_seq_one_letter_code
_entity_poly.pdbx_strand_id
1 'polypeptide(L)'
;LVWEPRRGVQQCQVEDWLKLLRLRVGDGVRVIIISTYCQTGQHIARIDQPVLKRDFGEMIVGFHEVDSLVDDPATGEKVGIAQLKQMIAEAAQNFEQMGIVLNRAWRESRDALLAIAKPRISYTEFTTVCSAHGLNDIATKTLADLMHDLGYIVYYGDDERLQDDVVLQPEWLSDILPALTACQLLLSKLNQAS
;
A
#
# COMPACT_ATOMS: atom_id res chain seq x y z
N LEU A 1 -2.33 5.35 -8.73
CA LEU A 1 -2.24 4.48 -9.90
C LEU A 1 -1.19 5.03 -10.86
N VAL A 2 -0.16 4.24 -11.14
CA VAL A 2 0.94 4.63 -12.04
C VAL A 2 0.80 3.88 -13.35
N TRP A 3 0.96 4.58 -14.47
CA TRP A 3 0.95 3.98 -15.81
C TRP A 3 2.06 4.54 -16.70
N GLU A 4 2.46 3.77 -17.69
CA GLU A 4 3.53 4.12 -18.62
C GLU A 4 2.95 4.42 -20.01
N PRO A 5 2.87 5.70 -20.43
CA PRO A 5 2.29 6.11 -21.71
C PRO A 5 2.95 5.47 -22.94
N ARG A 6 4.21 5.11 -22.87
CA ARG A 6 4.95 4.46 -23.96
C ARG A 6 4.40 3.08 -24.34
N ARG A 7 3.77 2.37 -23.39
CA ARG A 7 3.13 1.06 -23.61
C ARG A 7 1.76 1.16 -24.23
N GLY A 8 1.19 2.35 -24.30
CA GLY A 8 -0.16 2.60 -24.80
C GLY A 8 -1.25 2.34 -23.77
N VAL A 9 -2.42 2.95 -24.00
CA VAL A 9 -3.56 2.91 -23.08
C VAL A 9 -4.10 1.49 -22.89
N GLN A 10 -4.15 0.71 -23.96
CA GLN A 10 -4.69 -0.66 -23.94
C GLN A 10 -3.85 -1.63 -23.11
N GLN A 11 -2.52 -1.48 -23.11
CA GLN A 11 -1.65 -2.36 -22.32
C GLN A 11 -1.62 -1.98 -20.83
N CYS A 12 -1.87 -0.73 -20.51
CA CYS A 12 -1.82 -0.25 -19.13
C CYS A 12 -3.12 -0.44 -18.36
N GLN A 13 -4.23 -0.73 -19.04
CA GLN A 13 -5.53 -1.08 -18.45
C GLN A 13 -5.96 -0.17 -17.29
N VAL A 14 -5.73 1.14 -17.42
CA VAL A 14 -5.99 2.13 -16.37
C VAL A 14 -7.44 2.07 -15.89
N GLU A 15 -8.39 1.95 -16.81
CA GLU A 15 -9.82 1.86 -16.51
C GLU A 15 -10.16 0.58 -15.73
N ASP A 16 -9.57 -0.56 -16.10
CA ASP A 16 -9.83 -1.83 -15.43
C ASP A 16 -9.27 -1.83 -14.01
N TRP A 17 -8.10 -1.21 -13.81
CA TRP A 17 -7.56 -1.00 -12.47
C TRP A 17 -8.44 -0.10 -11.61
N LEU A 18 -9.01 0.96 -12.18
CA LEU A 18 -9.96 1.83 -11.45
C LEU A 18 -11.23 1.06 -11.06
N LYS A 19 -11.78 0.24 -11.97
CA LYS A 19 -12.93 -0.63 -11.68
C LYS A 19 -12.60 -1.62 -10.55
N LEU A 20 -11.41 -2.24 -10.61
CA LEU A 20 -10.96 -3.19 -9.60
C LEU A 20 -10.81 -2.52 -8.23
N LEU A 21 -10.20 -1.32 -8.17
CA LEU A 21 -10.05 -0.56 -6.93
C LEU A 21 -11.41 -0.19 -6.34
N ARG A 22 -12.36 0.27 -7.15
CA ARG A 22 -13.74 0.56 -6.70
C ARG A 22 -14.41 -0.69 -6.14
N LEU A 23 -14.25 -1.83 -6.81
CA LEU A 23 -14.83 -3.09 -6.36
C LEU A 23 -14.23 -3.58 -5.03
N ARG A 24 -12.92 -3.39 -4.82
CA ARG A 24 -12.20 -3.92 -3.65
C ARG A 24 -12.26 -3.02 -2.43
N VAL A 25 -12.18 -1.72 -2.63
CA VAL A 25 -12.05 -0.72 -1.56
C VAL A 25 -13.36 0.06 -1.34
N GLY A 26 -14.23 0.09 -2.36
CA GLY A 26 -15.48 0.85 -2.32
C GLY A 26 -15.33 2.30 -2.82
N ASP A 27 -16.41 3.08 -2.66
CA ASP A 27 -16.49 4.44 -3.22
C ASP A 27 -15.63 5.48 -2.48
N GLY A 28 -15.15 5.15 -1.28
CA GLY A 28 -14.29 6.03 -0.47
C GLY A 28 -12.85 6.15 -0.98
N VAL A 29 -12.43 5.28 -1.91
CA VAL A 29 -11.06 5.30 -2.42
C VAL A 29 -10.77 6.59 -3.20
N ARG A 30 -9.58 7.15 -2.98
CA ARG A 30 -9.08 8.34 -3.71
C ARG A 30 -7.85 7.95 -4.52
N VAL A 31 -7.86 8.26 -5.81
CA VAL A 31 -6.82 7.84 -6.75
C VAL A 31 -6.22 9.04 -7.45
N ILE A 32 -4.90 9.17 -7.39
CA ILE A 32 -4.12 10.04 -8.27
C ILE A 32 -3.60 9.18 -9.42
N ILE A 33 -3.85 9.58 -10.66
CA ILE A 33 -3.36 8.87 -11.85
C ILE A 33 -2.08 9.53 -12.31
N ILE A 34 -0.99 8.75 -12.33
CA ILE A 34 0.36 9.25 -12.59
C ILE A 34 0.86 8.67 -13.91
N SER A 35 1.23 9.53 -14.84
CA SER A 35 1.92 9.19 -16.08
C SER A 35 3.43 9.29 -15.88
N THR A 36 4.17 8.22 -16.22
CA THR A 36 5.64 8.20 -16.14
C THR A 36 6.30 8.51 -17.48
N TYR A 37 7.61 8.82 -17.47
CA TYR A 37 8.39 9.13 -18.66
C TYR A 37 7.83 10.28 -19.50
N CYS A 38 7.35 11.34 -18.86
CA CYS A 38 6.67 12.44 -19.54
C CYS A 38 7.59 13.30 -20.42
N GLN A 39 8.91 13.30 -20.18
CA GLN A 39 9.89 14.08 -20.96
C GLN A 39 10.78 13.24 -21.88
N THR A 40 10.87 11.93 -21.65
CA THR A 40 11.80 11.06 -22.39
C THR A 40 11.17 10.33 -23.59
N GLY A 41 9.90 10.57 -23.91
CA GLY A 41 9.17 9.85 -24.96
C GLY A 41 8.75 10.71 -26.15
N GLN A 42 9.04 10.24 -27.38
CA GLN A 42 8.58 10.91 -28.62
C GLN A 42 7.11 10.67 -28.97
N HIS A 43 6.49 9.59 -28.49
CA HIS A 43 5.06 9.26 -28.65
C HIS A 43 4.47 8.85 -27.32
N ILE A 44 3.81 9.79 -26.64
CA ILE A 44 3.14 9.56 -25.39
C ILE A 44 1.66 9.33 -25.69
N ALA A 45 1.16 8.12 -25.45
CA ALA A 45 -0.27 7.86 -25.45
C ALA A 45 -0.95 8.72 -24.37
N ARG A 46 -2.13 9.25 -24.67
CA ARG A 46 -2.91 10.03 -23.71
C ARG A 46 -4.16 9.27 -23.33
N ILE A 47 -4.43 9.21 -22.03
CA ILE A 47 -5.72 8.73 -21.53
C ILE A 47 -6.76 9.85 -21.67
N ASP A 48 -8.00 9.45 -21.92
CA ASP A 48 -9.13 10.40 -21.98
C ASP A 48 -9.54 10.81 -20.55
N GLN A 49 -8.87 11.84 -20.04
CA GLN A 49 -9.11 12.34 -18.68
C GLN A 49 -10.57 12.78 -18.45
N PRO A 50 -11.25 13.49 -19.39
CA PRO A 50 -12.66 13.82 -19.28
C PRO A 50 -13.57 12.58 -19.13
N VAL A 51 -13.34 11.54 -19.90
CA VAL A 51 -14.10 10.29 -19.82
C VAL A 51 -13.86 9.62 -18.47
N LEU A 52 -12.61 9.47 -18.04
CA LEU A 52 -12.30 8.87 -16.75
C LEU A 52 -12.91 9.66 -15.59
N LYS A 53 -12.85 11.00 -15.61
CA LYS A 53 -13.49 11.83 -14.60
C LYS A 53 -15.00 11.70 -14.58
N ARG A 54 -15.64 11.58 -15.75
CA ARG A 54 -17.09 11.35 -15.85
C ARG A 54 -17.47 9.99 -15.24
N ASP A 55 -16.69 8.93 -15.53
CA ASP A 55 -17.08 7.54 -15.20
C ASP A 55 -16.69 7.17 -13.75
N PHE A 56 -15.65 7.81 -13.20
CA PHE A 56 -15.15 7.52 -11.84
C PHE A 56 -15.31 8.69 -10.85
N GLY A 57 -15.68 9.87 -11.32
CA GLY A 57 -16.07 11.02 -10.48
C GLY A 57 -15.06 11.36 -9.39
N GLU A 58 -15.57 11.44 -8.16
CA GLU A 58 -14.83 11.82 -6.94
C GLU A 58 -13.68 10.85 -6.58
N MET A 59 -13.69 9.63 -7.14
CA MET A 59 -12.60 8.68 -6.95
C MET A 59 -11.28 9.23 -7.49
N ILE A 60 -11.31 9.98 -8.60
CA ILE A 60 -10.10 10.54 -9.22
C ILE A 60 -9.81 11.92 -8.65
N VAL A 61 -8.83 11.99 -7.74
CA VAL A 61 -8.33 13.24 -7.15
C VAL A 61 -7.66 14.12 -8.21
N GLY A 62 -6.86 13.52 -9.10
CA GLY A 62 -6.18 14.25 -10.14
C GLY A 62 -5.32 13.38 -11.05
N PHE A 63 -4.76 14.06 -12.06
CA PHE A 63 -3.79 13.49 -12.99
C PHE A 63 -2.48 14.23 -12.83
N HIS A 64 -1.38 13.51 -12.85
CA HIS A 64 -0.06 14.09 -12.71
C HIS A 64 0.96 13.39 -13.60
N GLU A 65 1.99 14.12 -14.00
CA GLU A 65 3.06 13.62 -14.88
C GLU A 65 4.39 13.66 -14.14
N VAL A 66 5.15 12.57 -14.22
CA VAL A 66 6.49 12.47 -13.60
C VAL A 66 7.50 11.90 -14.58
N ASP A 67 8.75 12.28 -14.40
CA ASP A 67 9.87 11.61 -15.08
C ASP A 67 10.98 11.33 -14.08
N SER A 68 11.15 10.06 -13.72
CA SER A 68 12.15 9.64 -12.74
C SER A 68 13.58 9.58 -13.30
N LEU A 69 13.78 9.81 -14.60
CA LEU A 69 15.10 9.85 -15.23
C LEU A 69 15.63 11.27 -15.34
N VAL A 70 14.76 12.27 -15.39
CA VAL A 70 15.10 13.67 -15.63
C VAL A 70 15.05 14.47 -14.34
N ASP A 71 16.12 15.22 -14.07
CA ASP A 71 16.17 16.12 -12.91
C ASP A 71 15.48 17.45 -13.24
N ASP A 72 14.69 17.96 -12.30
CA ASP A 72 14.09 19.27 -12.36
C ASP A 72 15.09 20.31 -11.81
N PRO A 73 15.60 21.23 -12.64
CA PRO A 73 16.58 22.20 -12.20
C PRO A 73 16.04 23.19 -11.17
N ALA A 74 14.71 23.35 -11.05
CA ALA A 74 14.08 24.27 -10.10
C ALA A 74 13.99 23.68 -8.68
N THR A 75 13.82 22.37 -8.56
CA THR A 75 13.60 21.70 -7.27
C THR A 75 14.76 20.83 -6.81
N GLY A 76 15.66 20.45 -7.73
CA GLY A 76 16.73 19.47 -7.47
C GLY A 76 16.23 18.03 -7.29
N GLU A 77 14.93 17.78 -7.41
CA GLU A 77 14.30 16.47 -7.42
C GLU A 77 14.05 16.00 -8.86
N LYS A 78 13.52 14.81 -9.04
CA LYS A 78 13.04 14.33 -10.34
C LYS A 78 11.80 15.08 -10.78
N VAL A 79 11.65 15.27 -12.09
CA VAL A 79 10.54 16.04 -12.68
C VAL A 79 9.19 15.54 -12.16
N GLY A 80 8.38 16.47 -11.64
CA GLY A 80 7.03 16.21 -11.13
C GLY A 80 6.97 15.59 -9.73
N ILE A 81 8.08 15.17 -9.13
CA ILE A 81 8.05 14.50 -7.82
C ILE A 81 7.66 15.45 -6.68
N ALA A 82 8.18 16.69 -6.68
CA ALA A 82 7.81 17.67 -5.65
C ALA A 82 6.31 17.96 -5.64
N GLN A 83 5.72 18.18 -6.82
CA GLN A 83 4.29 18.42 -6.98
C GLN A 83 3.45 17.18 -6.61
N LEU A 84 3.93 15.97 -6.97
CA LEU A 84 3.26 14.73 -6.58
C LEU A 84 3.20 14.57 -5.06
N LYS A 85 4.30 14.85 -4.34
CA LYS A 85 4.33 14.83 -2.87
C LYS A 85 3.30 15.80 -2.29
N GLN A 86 3.21 17.00 -2.86
CA GLN A 86 2.21 17.99 -2.42
C GLN A 86 0.79 17.51 -2.67
N MET A 87 0.47 16.98 -3.86
CA MET A 87 -0.85 16.43 -4.17
C MET A 87 -1.25 15.29 -3.23
N ILE A 88 -0.31 14.41 -2.90
CA ILE A 88 -0.55 13.33 -1.93
C ILE A 88 -0.85 13.92 -0.54
N ALA A 89 -0.07 14.91 -0.09
CA ALA A 89 -0.26 15.54 1.21
C ALA A 89 -1.62 16.26 1.29
N GLU A 90 -2.02 16.98 0.25
CA GLU A 90 -3.33 17.65 0.16
C GLU A 90 -4.48 16.64 0.15
N ALA A 91 -4.36 15.57 -0.63
CA ALA A 91 -5.36 14.50 -0.65
C ALA A 91 -5.49 13.83 0.73
N ALA A 92 -4.36 13.57 1.40
CA ALA A 92 -4.34 12.95 2.72
C ALA A 92 -5.00 13.81 3.79
N GLN A 93 -4.85 15.15 3.73
CA GLN A 93 -5.46 16.06 4.70
C GLN A 93 -7.01 16.01 4.71
N ASN A 94 -7.61 15.57 3.61
CA ASN A 94 -9.06 15.47 3.46
C ASN A 94 -9.64 14.13 3.94
N PHE A 95 -8.82 13.19 4.44
CA PHE A 95 -9.33 11.96 5.05
C PHE A 95 -9.81 12.22 6.48
N GLU A 96 -10.96 11.66 6.84
CA GLU A 96 -11.55 11.80 8.17
C GLU A 96 -10.63 11.33 9.31
N GLN A 97 -9.74 10.39 9.01
CA GLN A 97 -8.76 9.87 9.97
C GLN A 97 -7.56 10.81 10.19
N MET A 98 -7.36 11.80 9.32
CA MET A 98 -6.25 12.74 9.47
C MET A 98 -6.53 13.74 10.60
N GLY A 99 -5.57 13.86 11.52
CA GLY A 99 -5.70 14.72 12.68
C GLY A 99 -6.27 14.05 13.92
N ILE A 100 -6.61 12.76 13.86
CA ILE A 100 -6.91 11.99 15.07
C ILE A 100 -5.66 11.95 15.93
N VAL A 101 -5.77 12.51 17.15
CA VAL A 101 -4.69 12.46 18.13
C VAL A 101 -4.56 11.03 18.63
N LEU A 102 -3.60 10.31 18.09
CA LEU A 102 -3.28 8.98 18.61
C LEU A 102 -2.81 9.12 20.06
N ASN A 103 -3.37 8.31 20.96
CA ASN A 103 -2.92 8.19 22.33
C ASN A 103 -1.41 7.92 22.36
N ARG A 104 -0.71 8.53 23.30
CA ARG A 104 0.73 8.38 23.50
C ARG A 104 1.13 6.90 23.62
N ALA A 105 0.36 6.11 24.37
CA ALA A 105 0.59 4.67 24.52
C ALA A 105 0.54 3.91 23.18
N TRP A 106 -0.37 4.26 22.28
CA TRP A 106 -0.45 3.66 20.94
C TRP A 106 0.79 3.94 20.10
N ARG A 107 1.26 5.19 20.11
CA ARG A 107 2.45 5.58 19.37
C ARG A 107 3.70 4.88 19.91
N GLU A 108 3.87 4.86 21.24
CA GLU A 108 4.99 4.20 21.90
C GLU A 108 4.97 2.68 21.65
N SER A 109 3.80 2.03 21.71
CA SER A 109 3.65 0.60 21.37
C SER A 109 4.01 0.34 19.91
N ARG A 110 3.48 1.13 18.96
CA ARG A 110 3.81 1.00 17.55
C ARG A 110 5.30 1.13 17.30
N ASP A 111 5.93 2.16 17.85
CA ASP A 111 7.35 2.44 17.65
C ASP A 111 8.23 1.32 18.24
N ALA A 112 7.84 0.79 19.41
CA ALA A 112 8.51 -0.35 20.04
C ALA A 112 8.36 -1.63 19.19
N LEU A 113 7.17 -1.90 18.66
CA LEU A 113 6.91 -3.06 17.80
C LEU A 113 7.72 -2.99 16.49
N LEU A 114 7.73 -1.83 15.83
CA LEU A 114 8.49 -1.63 14.58
C LEU A 114 10.01 -1.65 14.77
N ALA A 115 10.50 -1.42 16.01
CA ALA A 115 11.91 -1.54 16.35
C ALA A 115 12.38 -3.00 16.55
N ILE A 116 11.45 -3.96 16.61
CA ILE A 116 11.79 -5.38 16.74
C ILE A 116 12.42 -5.88 15.44
N ALA A 117 13.67 -6.32 15.50
CA ALA A 117 14.41 -6.84 14.33
C ALA A 117 14.04 -8.30 13.99
N LYS A 118 12.76 -8.65 14.08
CA LYS A 118 12.22 -9.96 13.68
C LYS A 118 11.16 -9.74 12.62
N PRO A 119 11.12 -10.56 11.55
CA PRO A 119 10.08 -10.42 10.52
C PRO A 119 8.69 -10.83 11.04
N ARG A 120 8.62 -11.70 12.04
CA ARG A 120 7.40 -12.25 12.63
C ARG A 120 7.55 -12.42 14.14
N ILE A 121 6.47 -12.17 14.87
CA ILE A 121 6.34 -12.44 16.31
C ILE A 121 5.01 -13.16 16.57
N SER A 122 4.86 -13.77 17.76
CA SER A 122 3.55 -14.27 18.19
C SER A 122 2.65 -13.11 18.63
N TYR A 123 1.32 -13.32 18.56
CA TYR A 123 0.37 -12.34 19.10
C TYR A 123 0.56 -12.14 20.61
N THR A 124 1.03 -13.15 21.33
CA THR A 124 1.40 -13.04 22.76
C THR A 124 2.59 -12.10 22.98
N GLU A 125 3.62 -12.15 22.13
CA GLU A 125 4.73 -11.17 22.18
C GLU A 125 4.23 -9.76 21.85
N PHE A 126 3.34 -9.62 20.85
CA PHE A 126 2.70 -8.36 20.49
C PHE A 126 1.94 -7.75 21.67
N THR A 127 1.07 -8.53 22.33
CA THR A 127 0.29 -8.08 23.49
C THR A 127 1.19 -7.72 24.68
N THR A 128 2.29 -8.44 24.88
CA THR A 128 3.26 -8.12 25.93
C THR A 128 3.89 -6.75 25.72
N VAL A 129 4.28 -6.41 24.50
CA VAL A 129 4.82 -5.07 24.18
C VAL A 129 3.77 -4.00 24.40
N CYS A 130 2.54 -4.21 23.92
CA CYS A 130 1.44 -3.26 24.11
C CYS A 130 1.09 -3.02 25.58
N SER A 131 1.05 -4.08 26.38
CA SER A 131 0.78 -4.01 27.82
C SER A 131 1.88 -3.25 28.57
N ALA A 132 3.15 -3.40 28.18
CA ALA A 132 4.26 -2.65 28.75
C ALA A 132 4.11 -1.13 28.55
N HIS A 133 3.38 -0.70 27.54
CA HIS A 133 3.05 0.71 27.27
C HIS A 133 1.64 1.11 27.77
N GLY A 134 0.99 0.24 28.58
CA GLY A 134 -0.29 0.55 29.24
C GLY A 134 -1.53 0.33 28.41
N LEU A 135 -1.45 -0.44 27.32
CA LEU A 135 -2.64 -0.83 26.55
C LEU A 135 -3.30 -2.06 27.17
N ASN A 136 -4.63 -2.04 27.27
CA ASN A 136 -5.43 -3.21 27.61
C ASN A 136 -5.71 -4.07 26.36
N ASP A 137 -6.29 -5.25 26.53
CA ASP A 137 -6.53 -6.21 25.45
C ASP A 137 -7.37 -5.63 24.30
N ILE A 138 -8.40 -4.85 24.60
CA ILE A 138 -9.27 -4.21 23.60
C ILE A 138 -8.47 -3.21 22.78
N ALA A 139 -7.72 -2.32 23.44
CA ALA A 139 -6.90 -1.33 22.77
C ALA A 139 -5.76 -1.96 21.98
N THR A 140 -5.22 -3.09 22.46
CA THR A 140 -4.17 -3.87 21.78
C THR A 140 -4.72 -4.49 20.49
N LYS A 141 -5.90 -5.11 20.52
CA LYS A 141 -6.55 -5.64 19.31
C LYS A 141 -6.82 -4.52 18.30
N THR A 142 -7.41 -3.42 18.76
CA THR A 142 -7.69 -2.27 17.89
C THR A 142 -6.41 -1.69 17.27
N LEU A 143 -5.30 -1.65 18.03
CA LEU A 143 -4.01 -1.23 17.48
C LEU A 143 -3.49 -2.21 16.42
N ALA A 144 -3.63 -3.52 16.63
CA ALA A 144 -3.22 -4.54 15.66
C ALA A 144 -4.00 -4.40 14.35
N ASP A 145 -5.33 -4.25 14.44
CA ASP A 145 -6.21 -4.06 13.29
C ASP A 145 -5.84 -2.76 12.53
N LEU A 146 -5.67 -1.64 13.25
CA LEU A 146 -5.24 -0.37 12.65
C LEU A 146 -3.86 -0.46 11.98
N MET A 147 -2.89 -1.10 12.63
CA MET A 147 -1.55 -1.28 12.04
C MET A 147 -1.60 -2.16 10.79
N HIS A 148 -2.48 -3.15 10.76
CA HIS A 148 -2.73 -3.98 9.57
C HIS A 148 -3.35 -3.15 8.43
N ASP A 149 -4.40 -2.40 8.70
CA ASP A 149 -5.10 -1.55 7.73
C ASP A 149 -4.18 -0.49 7.13
N LEU A 150 -3.26 0.04 7.94
CA LEU A 150 -2.25 1.00 7.52
C LEU A 150 -1.03 0.35 6.83
N GLY A 151 -0.98 -0.98 6.77
CA GLY A 151 0.11 -1.72 6.13
C GLY A 151 1.43 -1.76 6.90
N TYR A 152 1.44 -1.40 8.18
CA TYR A 152 2.64 -1.52 9.03
C TYR A 152 2.97 -2.97 9.38
N ILE A 153 1.95 -3.80 9.55
CA ILE A 153 2.06 -5.22 9.87
C ILE A 153 1.07 -6.03 9.03
N VAL A 154 1.22 -7.37 9.03
CA VAL A 154 0.16 -8.27 8.55
C VAL A 154 -0.34 -9.09 9.73
N TYR A 155 -1.65 -8.98 9.99
CA TYR A 155 -2.33 -9.67 11.07
C TYR A 155 -3.74 -10.10 10.64
N TYR A 156 -4.10 -11.33 10.89
CA TYR A 156 -5.41 -11.91 10.57
C TYR A 156 -6.05 -12.48 11.84
N GLY A 157 -6.45 -11.59 12.75
CA GLY A 157 -7.02 -11.96 14.05
C GLY A 157 -8.32 -12.74 14.00
N ASP A 158 -9.05 -12.66 12.90
CA ASP A 158 -10.32 -13.35 12.69
C ASP A 158 -10.17 -14.73 12.01
N ASP A 159 -8.97 -15.12 11.57
CA ASP A 159 -8.68 -16.46 11.03
C ASP A 159 -8.04 -17.33 12.13
N GLU A 160 -8.73 -18.35 12.61
CA GLU A 160 -8.26 -19.25 13.68
C GLU A 160 -6.89 -19.87 13.43
N ARG A 161 -6.45 -19.98 12.17
CA ARG A 161 -5.16 -20.56 11.79
C ARG A 161 -4.02 -19.54 11.79
N LEU A 162 -4.34 -18.25 11.74
CA LEU A 162 -3.38 -17.16 11.56
C LEU A 162 -3.39 -16.14 12.71
N GLN A 163 -4.39 -16.21 13.61
CA GLN A 163 -4.59 -15.24 14.70
C GLN A 163 -3.43 -15.16 15.68
N ASP A 164 -2.62 -16.22 15.77
CA ASP A 164 -1.50 -16.29 16.71
C ASP A 164 -0.20 -15.68 16.15
N ASP A 165 -0.20 -15.27 14.88
CA ASP A 165 0.97 -14.76 14.17
C ASP A 165 0.80 -13.31 13.73
N VAL A 166 1.82 -12.49 14.00
CA VAL A 166 1.92 -11.11 13.55
C VAL A 166 3.19 -10.93 12.73
N VAL A 167 3.05 -10.55 11.45
CA VAL A 167 4.18 -10.25 10.60
C VAL A 167 4.51 -8.76 10.72
N LEU A 168 5.67 -8.44 11.29
CA LEU A 168 6.14 -7.07 11.51
C LEU A 168 6.79 -6.45 10.27
N GLN A 169 7.24 -7.27 9.33
CA GLN A 169 7.88 -6.83 8.08
C GLN A 169 7.10 -7.42 6.91
N PRO A 170 6.10 -6.71 6.36
CA PRO A 170 5.27 -7.22 5.25
C PRO A 170 6.07 -7.63 4.01
N GLU A 171 7.21 -6.99 3.75
CA GLU A 171 8.12 -7.31 2.64
C GLU A 171 8.65 -8.74 2.72
N TRP A 172 8.88 -9.25 3.94
CA TRP A 172 9.31 -10.62 4.17
C TRP A 172 8.37 -11.67 3.57
N LEU A 173 7.05 -11.41 3.53
CA LEU A 173 6.10 -12.29 2.86
C LEU A 173 6.33 -12.35 1.35
N SER A 174 6.67 -11.23 0.75
CA SER A 174 6.96 -11.14 -0.69
C SER A 174 8.22 -11.94 -1.06
N ASP A 175 9.17 -12.05 -0.16
CA ASP A 175 10.40 -12.83 -0.36
C ASP A 175 10.15 -14.33 -0.20
N ILE A 176 9.27 -14.75 0.71
CA ILE A 176 9.00 -16.16 1.01
C ILE A 176 7.97 -16.80 0.08
N LEU A 177 6.94 -16.06 -0.35
CA LEU A 177 5.86 -16.61 -1.17
C LEU A 177 6.34 -17.31 -2.45
N PRO A 178 7.31 -16.76 -3.22
CA PRO A 178 7.85 -17.45 -4.40
C PRO A 178 8.54 -18.77 -4.06
N ALA A 179 9.28 -18.82 -2.93
CA ALA A 179 9.97 -20.04 -2.47
C ALA A 179 8.97 -21.13 -2.05
N LEU A 180 7.91 -20.77 -1.34
CA LEU A 180 6.84 -21.70 -0.95
C LEU A 180 6.10 -22.25 -2.17
N THR A 181 5.79 -21.40 -3.16
CA THR A 181 5.14 -21.83 -4.40
C THR A 181 6.02 -22.79 -5.19
N ALA A 182 7.33 -22.55 -5.26
CA ALA A 182 8.29 -23.45 -5.90
C ALA A 182 8.36 -24.82 -5.18
N CYS A 183 8.38 -24.82 -3.84
CA CYS A 183 8.37 -26.06 -3.05
C CYS A 183 7.07 -26.85 -3.26
N GLN A 184 5.90 -26.22 -3.29
CA GLN A 184 4.63 -26.88 -3.55
C GLN A 184 4.59 -27.52 -4.95
N LEU A 185 5.10 -26.84 -5.97
CA LEU A 185 5.20 -27.36 -7.32
C LEU A 185 6.14 -28.58 -7.41
N LEU A 186 7.25 -28.58 -6.67
CA LEU A 186 8.15 -29.73 -6.61
C LEU A 186 7.51 -30.92 -5.91
N LEU A 187 6.83 -30.70 -4.78
CA LEU A 187 6.11 -31.75 -4.06
C LEU A 187 4.98 -32.36 -4.89
N SER A 188 4.22 -31.54 -5.62
CA SER A 188 3.15 -32.04 -6.51
C SER A 188 3.70 -32.93 -7.64
N LYS A 189 4.86 -32.56 -8.22
CA LYS A 189 5.52 -33.37 -9.26
C LYS A 189 6.05 -34.72 -8.72
N LEU A 190 6.59 -34.73 -7.50
CA LEU A 190 7.05 -35.97 -6.85
C LEU A 190 5.88 -36.94 -6.55
N ASN A 191 4.75 -36.40 -6.10
CA ASN A 191 3.54 -37.21 -5.83
C ASN A 191 2.85 -37.75 -7.11
N GLN A 192 3.09 -37.14 -8.27
CA GLN A 192 2.57 -37.64 -9.56
C GLN A 192 3.50 -38.69 -10.21
N ALA A 193 4.73 -38.80 -9.74
CA ALA A 193 5.73 -39.75 -10.26
C ALA A 193 5.83 -41.08 -9.46
N SER A 194 5.02 -41.20 -8.38
CA SER A 194 4.88 -42.42 -7.55
C SER A 194 3.58 -43.12 -7.84
#